data_49e2b00d10ac4c042749eb01a4f15e43
#
_entry.id   49e2b00d10ac4c042749eb01a4f15e43
#
_cell.length_a   1.000
_cell.length_b   1.000
_cell.length_c   1.000
_cell.angle_alpha   90.00
_cell.angle_beta   90.00
_cell.angle_gamma   90.00
#
_symmetry.space_group_name_H-M   'P 1'
#
loop_
_entity.id
_entity.type
_entity.pdbx_description
1 polymer ?
#
loop_
_entity_poly.entity_id
_entity_poly.type
_entity_poly.pdbx_seq_one_letter_code
_entity_poly.pdbx_strand_id
1 'polypeptide(L)'
;MMTSVYAANLCRLVEEGEVDEHLIDECCLRILELKNKLGLFENPYKDADAEKEKAYNLCPEHRALAKKAAEESFVLLKNDGVLPLDTAKKIAFVGPYTNNHEIKSSWSFTGDSKDCVTIQEAAEKVFDASRTTYAEGCPVIGNDVELIGFTETTPKKYSEEELAAMEQSALQAAKEADLVVMPMGEHYLQSGEATSRAMIDVPEIQMELFRKVLAVNPNVVVVLFN
;
A
#
# COMPACT_ATOMS: atom_id res chain seq x y z
N MET A 1 -19.12 19.58 -4.95
CA MET A 1 -20.00 19.15 -3.85
C MET A 1 -20.54 17.76 -4.12
N MET A 2 -20.49 16.90 -3.15
CA MET A 2 -20.97 15.50 -3.27
C MET A 2 -22.42 15.39 -2.81
N THR A 3 -23.32 16.18 -3.43
CA THR A 3 -24.75 16.16 -3.12
C THR A 3 -25.57 16.59 -4.33
N SER A 4 -26.74 16.00 -4.50
CA SER A 4 -27.73 16.35 -5.51
C SER A 4 -28.67 17.50 -5.08
N VAL A 5 -28.56 17.97 -3.84
CA VAL A 5 -29.49 18.96 -3.26
C VAL A 5 -29.55 20.26 -4.08
N TYR A 6 -28.40 20.76 -4.55
CA TYR A 6 -28.37 21.95 -5.39
C TYR A 6 -29.05 21.73 -6.75
N ALA A 7 -28.68 20.65 -7.43
CA ALA A 7 -29.30 20.31 -8.74
C ALA A 7 -30.83 20.13 -8.63
N ALA A 8 -31.30 19.58 -7.51
CA ALA A 8 -32.73 19.32 -7.31
C ALA A 8 -33.54 20.58 -6.92
N ASN A 9 -32.91 21.62 -6.35
CA ASN A 9 -33.66 22.69 -5.72
C ASN A 9 -33.37 24.12 -6.26
N LEU A 10 -32.19 24.35 -6.87
CA LEU A 10 -31.81 25.73 -7.25
C LEU A 10 -32.79 26.42 -8.20
N CYS A 11 -33.25 25.70 -9.25
CA CYS A 11 -34.21 26.30 -10.19
C CYS A 11 -35.48 26.80 -9.48
N ARG A 12 -36.07 25.96 -8.63
CA ARG A 12 -37.25 26.31 -7.86
C ARG A 12 -37.00 27.51 -6.93
N LEU A 13 -35.86 27.54 -6.22
CA LEU A 13 -35.52 28.63 -5.30
C LEU A 13 -35.30 29.95 -6.02
N VAL A 14 -34.79 29.94 -7.24
CA VAL A 14 -34.69 31.13 -8.09
C VAL A 14 -36.07 31.60 -8.54
N GLU A 15 -36.93 30.66 -9.03
CA GLU A 15 -38.30 30.97 -9.45
C GLU A 15 -39.16 31.52 -8.32
N GLU A 16 -38.96 31.07 -7.09
CA GLU A 16 -39.62 31.55 -5.87
C GLU A 16 -39.01 32.85 -5.33
N GLY A 17 -37.89 33.33 -5.89
CA GLY A 17 -37.21 34.54 -5.47
C GLY A 17 -36.41 34.41 -4.17
N GLU A 18 -36.21 33.20 -3.68
CA GLU A 18 -35.42 32.91 -2.47
C GLU A 18 -33.90 32.98 -2.74
N VAL A 19 -33.48 32.73 -3.98
CA VAL A 19 -32.09 32.80 -4.42
C VAL A 19 -31.99 33.74 -5.62
N ASP A 20 -31.09 34.71 -5.56
CA ASP A 20 -30.81 35.58 -6.68
C ASP A 20 -30.01 34.80 -7.76
N GLU A 21 -30.52 34.79 -9.00
CA GLU A 21 -29.90 34.15 -10.14
C GLU A 21 -28.46 34.65 -10.38
N HIS A 22 -28.19 35.91 -10.08
CA HIS A 22 -26.85 36.49 -10.19
C HIS A 22 -25.79 35.72 -9.39
N LEU A 23 -26.14 35.18 -8.22
CA LEU A 23 -25.20 34.36 -7.43
C LEU A 23 -24.81 33.08 -8.15
N ILE A 24 -25.72 32.48 -8.91
CA ILE A 24 -25.49 31.30 -9.72
C ILE A 24 -24.60 31.66 -10.91
N ASP A 25 -24.91 32.75 -11.58
CA ASP A 25 -24.12 33.25 -12.71
C ASP A 25 -22.68 33.55 -12.31
N GLU A 26 -22.46 34.23 -11.16
CA GLU A 26 -21.10 34.45 -10.64
C GLU A 26 -20.33 33.11 -10.42
N CYS A 27 -20.98 32.12 -9.83
CA CYS A 27 -20.36 30.82 -9.62
C CYS A 27 -20.00 30.12 -10.93
N CYS A 28 -20.89 30.14 -11.91
CA CYS A 28 -20.66 29.63 -13.25
C CYS A 28 -19.52 30.36 -13.94
N LEU A 29 -19.54 31.70 -13.88
CA LEU A 29 -18.54 32.55 -14.53
C LEU A 29 -17.12 32.25 -14.03
N ARG A 30 -16.93 32.05 -12.72
CA ARG A 30 -15.64 31.70 -12.13
C ARG A 30 -15.07 30.39 -12.73
N ILE A 31 -15.93 29.40 -12.94
CA ILE A 31 -15.51 28.13 -13.57
C ILE A 31 -15.22 28.32 -15.06
N LEU A 32 -16.05 29.09 -15.77
CA LEU A 32 -15.84 29.38 -17.19
C LEU A 32 -14.57 30.19 -17.41
N GLU A 33 -14.27 31.17 -16.55
CA GLU A 33 -13.01 31.91 -16.61
C GLU A 33 -11.79 31.02 -16.42
N LEU A 34 -11.85 30.08 -15.47
CA LEU A 34 -10.77 29.11 -15.27
C LEU A 34 -10.57 28.24 -16.51
N LYS A 35 -11.66 27.73 -17.10
CA LYS A 35 -11.61 26.96 -18.35
C LYS A 35 -11.00 27.78 -19.50
N ASN A 36 -11.38 29.04 -19.58
CA ASN A 36 -10.84 29.95 -20.60
C ASN A 36 -9.32 30.21 -20.40
N LYS A 37 -8.89 30.49 -19.16
CA LYS A 37 -7.47 30.65 -18.81
C LYS A 37 -6.65 29.40 -19.11
N LEU A 38 -7.24 28.22 -19.00
CA LEU A 38 -6.63 26.95 -19.35
C LEU A 38 -6.65 26.66 -20.87
N GLY A 39 -7.33 27.49 -21.70
CA GLY A 39 -7.43 27.28 -23.14
C GLY A 39 -8.31 26.07 -23.52
N LEU A 40 -9.25 25.67 -22.65
CA LEU A 40 -10.06 24.48 -22.87
C LEU A 40 -11.20 24.70 -23.90
N PHE A 41 -11.55 25.95 -24.20
CA PHE A 41 -12.53 26.25 -25.24
C PHE A 41 -11.91 26.16 -26.64
N GLU A 42 -10.62 26.49 -26.78
CA GLU A 42 -9.88 26.37 -28.02
C GLU A 42 -9.43 24.92 -28.28
N ASN A 43 -8.97 24.24 -27.25
CA ASN A 43 -8.53 22.86 -27.36
C ASN A 43 -8.75 22.09 -26.05
N PRO A 44 -9.90 21.42 -25.87
CA PRO A 44 -10.21 20.66 -24.66
C PRO A 44 -9.29 19.45 -24.44
N TYR A 45 -8.60 19.00 -25.48
CA TYR A 45 -7.70 17.83 -25.48
C TYR A 45 -6.21 18.19 -25.50
N LYS A 46 -5.86 19.45 -25.25
CA LYS A 46 -4.48 19.95 -25.36
C LYS A 46 -3.44 19.17 -24.55
N ASP A 47 -3.85 18.58 -23.44
CA ASP A 47 -2.99 17.84 -22.53
C ASP A 47 -3.15 16.31 -22.65
N ALA A 48 -4.04 15.84 -23.54
CA ALA A 48 -4.23 14.42 -23.83
C ALA A 48 -3.18 13.95 -24.86
N ASP A 49 -2.09 13.40 -24.35
CA ASP A 49 -0.94 12.95 -25.16
C ASP A 49 -0.40 11.63 -24.59
N ALA A 50 -0.71 10.50 -25.27
CA ALA A 50 -0.30 9.17 -24.86
C ALA A 50 1.22 8.97 -24.82
N GLU A 51 1.98 9.67 -25.65
CA GLU A 51 3.44 9.57 -25.63
C GLU A 51 4.03 10.34 -24.45
N LYS A 52 3.45 11.48 -24.08
CA LYS A 52 3.80 12.16 -22.84
C LYS A 52 3.45 11.32 -21.62
N GLU A 53 2.27 10.71 -21.58
CA GLU A 53 1.88 9.82 -20.49
C GLU A 53 2.92 8.72 -20.28
N LYS A 54 3.32 8.02 -21.33
CA LYS A 54 4.38 7.01 -21.27
C LYS A 54 5.73 7.56 -20.81
N ALA A 55 6.08 8.76 -21.25
CA ALA A 55 7.37 9.37 -20.91
C ALA A 55 7.44 9.81 -19.44
N TYR A 56 6.31 10.23 -18.85
CA TYR A 56 6.28 10.77 -17.49
C TYR A 56 5.81 9.75 -16.45
N ASN A 57 4.91 8.83 -16.82
CA ASN A 57 4.41 7.84 -15.86
C ASN A 57 5.54 6.88 -15.47
N LEU A 58 5.80 6.77 -14.18
CA LEU A 58 6.85 5.92 -13.60
C LEU A 58 8.26 6.17 -14.18
N CYS A 59 8.53 7.37 -14.69
CA CYS A 59 9.86 7.73 -15.16
C CYS A 59 10.93 7.61 -14.05
N PRO A 60 12.22 7.47 -14.41
CA PRO A 60 13.28 7.27 -13.42
C PRO A 60 13.32 8.36 -12.34
N GLU A 61 13.04 9.61 -12.70
CA GLU A 61 13.02 10.76 -11.80
C GLU A 61 11.89 10.63 -10.76
N HIS A 62 10.68 10.22 -11.19
CA HIS A 62 9.55 10.00 -10.29
C HIS A 62 9.79 8.82 -9.35
N ARG A 63 10.38 7.72 -9.86
CA ARG A 63 10.77 6.58 -9.04
C ARG A 63 11.85 6.93 -8.01
N ALA A 64 12.84 7.74 -8.40
CA ALA A 64 13.87 8.22 -7.48
C ALA A 64 13.28 9.11 -6.38
N LEU A 65 12.34 9.99 -6.73
CA LEU A 65 11.64 10.83 -5.77
C LEU A 65 10.77 10.00 -4.82
N ALA A 66 10.02 9.02 -5.33
CA ALA A 66 9.23 8.11 -4.51
C ALA A 66 10.10 7.31 -3.52
N LYS A 67 11.25 6.80 -3.99
CA LYS A 67 12.24 6.13 -3.14
C LYS A 67 12.74 7.06 -2.04
N LYS A 68 13.13 8.28 -2.38
CA LYS A 68 13.60 9.26 -1.39
C LYS A 68 12.51 9.59 -0.36
N ALA A 69 11.27 9.78 -0.77
CA ALA A 69 10.15 10.02 0.13
C ALA A 69 9.94 8.85 1.09
N ALA A 70 10.03 7.61 0.60
CA ALA A 70 9.95 6.42 1.43
C ALA A 70 11.10 6.36 2.45
N GLU A 71 12.35 6.59 2.02
CA GLU A 71 13.52 6.61 2.90
C GLU A 71 13.41 7.67 4.01
N GLU A 72 12.85 8.84 3.71
CA GLU A 72 12.65 9.92 4.67
C GLU A 72 11.43 9.69 5.59
N SER A 73 10.52 8.77 5.24
CA SER A 73 9.34 8.44 6.04
C SER A 73 9.57 7.29 7.03
N PHE A 74 10.67 6.56 6.94
CA PHE A 74 10.92 5.44 7.83
C PHE A 74 11.10 5.90 9.28
N VAL A 75 10.46 5.19 10.21
CA VAL A 75 10.60 5.41 11.65
C VAL A 75 11.35 4.24 12.28
N LEU A 76 12.53 4.51 12.83
CA LEU A 76 13.29 3.52 13.60
C LEU A 76 12.74 3.44 15.03
N LEU A 77 11.89 2.45 15.30
CA LEU A 77 11.25 2.27 16.60
C LEU A 77 12.22 1.71 17.66
N LYS A 78 13.09 0.77 17.25
CA LYS A 78 14.06 0.12 18.13
C LYS A 78 15.24 -0.41 17.34
N ASN A 79 16.45 -0.24 17.84
CA ASN A 79 17.66 -0.88 17.32
C ASN A 79 18.67 -1.11 18.46
N ASP A 80 18.89 -2.37 18.78
CA ASP A 80 19.89 -2.79 19.81
C ASP A 80 21.24 -3.15 19.15
N GLY A 81 21.58 -2.49 18.03
CA GLY A 81 22.84 -2.68 17.29
C GLY A 81 22.81 -3.75 16.20
N VAL A 82 21.64 -4.27 15.84
CA VAL A 82 21.48 -5.22 14.74
C VAL A 82 21.47 -4.54 13.37
N LEU A 83 21.04 -3.27 13.32
CA LEU A 83 21.07 -2.44 12.12
C LEU A 83 22.29 -1.51 12.12
N PRO A 84 22.92 -1.24 10.95
CA PRO A 84 22.58 -1.77 9.64
C PRO A 84 22.85 -3.26 9.50
N LEU A 85 22.13 -3.93 8.57
CA LEU A 85 22.31 -5.36 8.33
C LEU A 85 23.71 -5.68 7.81
N ASP A 86 24.34 -6.70 8.37
CA ASP A 86 25.62 -7.21 7.88
C ASP A 86 25.39 -8.12 6.68
N THR A 87 25.80 -7.66 5.50
CA THR A 87 25.64 -8.39 4.24
C THR A 87 26.47 -9.67 4.14
N ALA A 88 27.41 -9.89 5.04
CA ALA A 88 28.19 -11.13 5.12
C ALA A 88 27.45 -12.28 5.80
N LYS A 89 26.37 -11.99 6.52
CA LYS A 89 25.56 -12.98 7.23
C LYS A 89 24.57 -13.67 6.28
N LYS A 90 24.12 -14.87 6.69
CA LYS A 90 22.95 -15.51 6.08
C LYS A 90 21.69 -14.86 6.63
N ILE A 91 20.86 -14.32 5.75
CA ILE A 91 19.64 -13.62 6.09
C ILE A 91 18.43 -14.34 5.52
N ALA A 92 17.46 -14.65 6.37
CA ALA A 92 16.16 -15.12 5.94
C ALA A 92 15.16 -13.94 5.96
N PHE A 93 14.48 -13.69 4.86
CA PHE A 93 13.35 -12.79 4.77
C PHE A 93 12.08 -13.62 4.93
N VAL A 94 11.39 -13.45 6.05
CA VAL A 94 10.27 -14.30 6.45
C VAL A 94 9.08 -13.44 6.85
N GLY A 95 7.97 -13.57 6.14
CA GLY A 95 6.75 -12.82 6.44
C GLY A 95 5.91 -12.55 5.20
N PRO A 96 4.64 -12.22 5.38
CA PRO A 96 3.67 -12.12 4.28
C PRO A 96 3.96 -10.98 3.30
N TYR A 97 4.78 -10.02 3.69
CA TYR A 97 5.22 -8.92 2.83
C TYR A 97 6.59 -9.14 2.19
N THR A 98 7.16 -10.34 2.31
CA THR A 98 8.45 -10.69 1.67
C THR A 98 8.39 -10.52 0.15
N ASN A 99 7.37 -11.07 -0.50
CA ASN A 99 7.18 -10.98 -1.95
C ASN A 99 5.75 -10.55 -2.32
N ASN A 100 5.22 -9.56 -1.63
CA ASN A 100 3.88 -9.05 -1.83
C ASN A 100 3.92 -7.66 -2.46
N HIS A 101 3.29 -7.50 -3.62
CA HIS A 101 3.15 -6.23 -4.34
C HIS A 101 1.98 -5.37 -3.83
N GLU A 102 1.06 -5.92 -3.01
CA GLU A 102 -0.10 -5.21 -2.48
C GLU A 102 0.27 -4.36 -1.25
N ILE A 103 1.19 -3.42 -1.48
CA ILE A 103 1.69 -2.48 -0.45
C ILE A 103 1.18 -1.04 -0.65
N LYS A 104 0.25 -0.85 -1.59
CA LYS A 104 -0.43 0.43 -1.78
C LYS A 104 -1.54 0.61 -0.75
N SER A 105 -1.82 1.85 -0.37
CA SER A 105 -2.95 2.13 0.53
C SER A 105 -4.30 1.93 -0.18
N SER A 106 -5.37 1.78 0.60
CA SER A 106 -6.76 1.70 0.11
C SER A 106 -7.19 2.90 -0.74
N TRP A 107 -6.51 4.04 -0.60
CA TRP A 107 -6.74 5.27 -1.37
C TRP A 107 -5.99 5.33 -2.70
N SER A 108 -5.21 4.31 -3.03
CA SER A 108 -4.53 4.20 -4.33
C SER A 108 -5.46 3.57 -5.37
N PHE A 109 -6.37 4.36 -5.93
CA PHE A 109 -7.38 3.88 -6.89
C PHE A 109 -6.83 3.49 -8.25
N THR A 110 -5.62 3.94 -8.60
CA THR A 110 -4.99 3.70 -9.90
C THR A 110 -3.59 3.13 -9.75
N GLY A 111 -3.09 2.57 -10.83
CA GLY A 111 -1.76 1.95 -10.89
C GLY A 111 -1.80 0.43 -10.68
N ASP A 112 -0.84 -0.24 -11.29
CA ASP A 112 -0.66 -1.69 -11.14
C ASP A 112 0.16 -1.97 -9.87
N SER A 113 -0.25 -2.93 -9.04
CA SER A 113 0.52 -3.37 -7.88
C SER A 113 1.89 -3.92 -8.27
N LYS A 114 2.03 -4.47 -9.48
CA LYS A 114 3.32 -4.91 -10.04
C LYS A 114 4.37 -3.81 -10.19
N ASP A 115 3.95 -2.54 -10.18
CA ASP A 115 4.87 -1.40 -10.18
C ASP A 115 5.52 -1.15 -8.80
N CYS A 116 4.97 -1.74 -7.74
CA CYS A 116 5.55 -1.72 -6.40
C CYS A 116 6.70 -2.72 -6.31
N VAL A 117 7.85 -2.29 -5.80
CA VAL A 117 9.00 -3.18 -5.58
C VAL A 117 8.81 -3.93 -4.28
N THR A 118 8.88 -5.26 -4.31
CA THR A 118 8.78 -6.09 -3.10
C THR A 118 10.08 -6.05 -2.29
N ILE A 119 10.01 -6.49 -1.02
CA ILE A 119 11.21 -6.65 -0.18
C ILE A 119 12.18 -7.64 -0.81
N GLN A 120 11.70 -8.75 -1.35
CA GLN A 120 12.52 -9.74 -2.04
C GLN A 120 13.24 -9.13 -3.24
N GLU A 121 12.52 -8.48 -4.15
CA GLU A 121 13.11 -7.83 -5.34
C GLU A 121 14.16 -6.77 -5.00
N ALA A 122 13.96 -6.05 -3.89
CA ALA A 122 14.93 -5.09 -3.41
C ALA A 122 16.14 -5.78 -2.77
N ALA A 123 15.92 -6.81 -1.97
CA ALA A 123 16.97 -7.57 -1.30
C ALA A 123 17.88 -8.30 -2.30
N GLU A 124 17.33 -8.88 -3.36
CA GLU A 124 18.08 -9.55 -4.43
C GLU A 124 19.05 -8.62 -5.18
N LYS A 125 18.84 -7.31 -5.12
CA LYS A 125 19.76 -6.30 -5.69
C LYS A 125 20.89 -5.90 -4.75
N VAL A 126 20.78 -6.20 -3.46
CA VAL A 126 21.70 -5.72 -2.41
C VAL A 126 22.50 -6.88 -1.82
N PHE A 127 21.88 -8.03 -1.67
CA PHE A 127 22.47 -9.18 -0.98
C PHE A 127 22.88 -10.29 -1.97
N ASP A 128 23.87 -11.08 -1.58
CA ASP A 128 24.28 -12.27 -2.33
C ASP A 128 23.19 -13.35 -2.24
N ALA A 129 22.75 -13.86 -3.40
CA ALA A 129 21.71 -14.89 -3.50
C ALA A 129 22.07 -16.19 -2.75
N SER A 130 23.37 -16.50 -2.58
CA SER A 130 23.83 -17.68 -1.81
C SER A 130 23.67 -17.49 -0.30
N ARG A 131 23.34 -16.29 0.16
CA ARG A 131 23.21 -15.89 1.58
C ARG A 131 21.81 -15.47 1.96
N THR A 132 20.87 -15.45 1.03
CA THR A 132 19.49 -15.04 1.27
C THR A 132 18.52 -16.18 1.04
N THR A 133 17.51 -16.25 1.89
CA THR A 133 16.38 -17.17 1.76
C THR A 133 15.08 -16.39 1.97
N TYR A 134 14.04 -16.77 1.24
CA TYR A 134 12.76 -16.05 1.25
C TYR A 134 11.62 -17.02 1.53
N ALA A 135 10.71 -16.64 2.43
CA ALA A 135 9.50 -17.40 2.73
C ALA A 135 8.39 -16.48 3.23
N GLU A 136 7.17 -16.64 2.75
CA GLU A 136 6.03 -15.84 3.23
C GLU A 136 5.60 -16.28 4.64
N GLY A 137 5.62 -17.59 4.93
CA GLY A 137 5.33 -18.16 6.23
C GLY A 137 3.87 -18.18 6.63
N CYS A 138 3.12 -17.14 6.30
CA CYS A 138 1.67 -17.06 6.49
C CYS A 138 1.08 -16.02 5.51
N PRO A 139 -0.25 -16.00 5.29
CA PRO A 139 -0.90 -14.91 4.59
C PRO A 139 -0.92 -13.62 5.42
N VAL A 140 -1.21 -12.47 4.78
CA VAL A 140 -1.33 -11.18 5.47
C VAL A 140 -2.41 -11.21 6.53
N ILE A 141 -3.54 -11.86 6.26
CA ILE A 141 -4.68 -12.02 7.18
C ILE A 141 -5.15 -13.47 7.21
N GLY A 142 -5.68 -13.89 8.35
CA GLY A 142 -6.25 -15.24 8.54
C GLY A 142 -7.54 -15.47 7.75
N ASN A 143 -7.91 -16.74 7.63
CA ASN A 143 -9.15 -17.17 6.96
C ASN A 143 -10.43 -16.67 7.65
N ASP A 144 -10.35 -16.32 8.91
CA ASP A 144 -11.42 -15.82 9.78
C ASP A 144 -11.67 -14.31 9.60
N VAL A 145 -10.76 -13.60 8.93
CA VAL A 145 -10.90 -12.16 8.72
C VAL A 145 -11.75 -11.90 7.48
N GLU A 146 -12.79 -11.10 7.67
CA GLU A 146 -13.57 -10.51 6.59
C GLU A 146 -13.12 -9.08 6.36
N LEU A 147 -12.92 -8.72 5.09
CA LEU A 147 -12.61 -7.35 4.68
C LEU A 147 -13.89 -6.66 4.21
N ILE A 148 -14.14 -5.50 4.78
CA ILE A 148 -15.22 -4.61 4.37
C ILE A 148 -14.58 -3.40 3.70
N GLY A 149 -14.98 -3.09 2.47
CA GLY A 149 -14.44 -1.96 1.73
C GLY A 149 -15.22 -1.69 0.45
N PHE A 150 -14.82 -0.68 -0.29
CA PHE A 150 -15.42 -0.31 -1.57
C PHE A 150 -15.12 -1.27 -2.72
N THR A 151 -14.26 -2.25 -2.53
CA THR A 151 -13.89 -3.25 -3.54
C THR A 151 -14.46 -4.61 -3.15
N GLU A 152 -14.97 -5.35 -4.13
CA GLU A 152 -15.44 -6.74 -3.96
C GLU A 152 -14.27 -7.74 -3.83
N THR A 153 -13.12 -7.30 -3.31
CA THR A 153 -11.96 -8.16 -3.20
C THR A 153 -12.14 -9.16 -2.07
N THR A 154 -12.35 -10.41 -2.42
CA THR A 154 -12.36 -11.52 -1.46
C THR A 154 -10.94 -12.03 -1.29
N PRO A 155 -10.36 -11.98 -0.09
CA PRO A 155 -9.03 -12.55 0.15
C PRO A 155 -8.99 -14.03 -0.17
N LYS A 156 -7.86 -14.50 -0.69
CA LYS A 156 -7.63 -15.94 -0.87
C LYS A 156 -7.76 -16.64 0.48
N LYS A 157 -8.53 -17.73 0.50
CA LYS A 157 -8.58 -18.66 1.64
C LYS A 157 -7.59 -19.79 1.41
N TYR A 158 -6.94 -20.23 2.47
CA TYR A 158 -5.89 -21.23 2.45
C TYR A 158 -6.36 -22.50 3.19
N SER A 159 -5.98 -23.67 2.70
CA SER A 159 -6.21 -24.92 3.44
C SER A 159 -5.24 -25.03 4.63
N GLU A 160 -5.54 -25.93 5.58
CA GLU A 160 -4.65 -26.20 6.71
C GLU A 160 -3.28 -26.73 6.24
N GLU A 161 -3.26 -27.54 5.18
CA GLU A 161 -2.04 -28.07 4.59
C GLU A 161 -1.20 -26.97 3.94
N GLU A 162 -1.83 -26.01 3.22
CA GLU A 162 -1.14 -24.85 2.65
C GLU A 162 -0.51 -24.00 3.77
N LEU A 163 -1.26 -23.69 4.82
CA LEU A 163 -0.77 -22.90 5.95
C LEU A 163 0.39 -23.61 6.67
N ALA A 164 0.27 -24.92 6.90
CA ALA A 164 1.32 -25.70 7.53
C ALA A 164 2.61 -25.75 6.67
N ALA A 165 2.48 -25.88 5.36
CA ALA A 165 3.61 -25.87 4.44
C ALA A 165 4.31 -24.50 4.40
N MET A 166 3.55 -23.40 4.37
CA MET A 166 4.09 -22.04 4.44
C MET A 166 4.88 -21.83 5.73
N GLU A 167 4.29 -22.18 6.87
CA GLU A 167 4.91 -22.05 8.18
C GLU A 167 6.20 -22.90 8.29
N GLN A 168 6.15 -24.16 7.86
CA GLN A 168 7.31 -25.05 7.89
C GLN A 168 8.48 -24.50 7.08
N SER A 169 8.21 -23.99 5.87
CA SER A 169 9.23 -23.35 5.03
C SER A 169 9.87 -22.15 5.72
N ALA A 170 9.06 -21.30 6.33
CA ALA A 170 9.51 -20.12 7.06
C ALA A 170 10.37 -20.46 8.28
N LEU A 171 9.95 -21.43 9.08
CA LEU A 171 10.70 -21.87 10.26
C LEU A 171 12.04 -22.54 9.88
N GLN A 172 12.07 -23.29 8.78
CA GLN A 172 13.31 -23.86 8.27
C GLN A 172 14.28 -22.75 7.81
N ALA A 173 13.81 -21.78 7.03
CA ALA A 173 14.60 -20.63 6.60
C ALA A 173 15.14 -19.83 7.81
N ALA A 174 14.31 -19.57 8.79
CA ALA A 174 14.69 -18.85 10.01
C ALA A 174 15.76 -19.59 10.83
N LYS A 175 15.64 -20.91 10.93
CA LYS A 175 16.58 -21.75 11.70
C LYS A 175 17.97 -21.80 11.05
N GLU A 176 18.05 -21.74 9.72
CA GLU A 176 19.31 -21.85 8.97
C GLU A 176 20.02 -20.50 8.79
N ALA A 177 19.37 -19.40 9.14
CA ALA A 177 19.88 -18.04 9.00
C ALA A 177 20.61 -17.55 10.26
N ASP A 178 21.56 -16.64 10.08
CA ASP A 178 22.18 -15.90 11.17
C ASP A 178 21.27 -14.79 11.71
N LEU A 179 20.37 -14.31 10.85
CA LEU A 179 19.44 -13.21 11.13
C LEU A 179 18.17 -13.36 10.29
N VAL A 180 17.03 -13.00 10.84
CA VAL A 180 15.73 -13.00 10.15
C VAL A 180 15.21 -11.58 10.00
N VAL A 181 14.77 -11.19 8.82
CA VAL A 181 14.01 -9.98 8.56
C VAL A 181 12.55 -10.37 8.35
N MET A 182 11.65 -9.83 9.16
CA MET A 182 10.21 -10.14 9.10
C MET A 182 9.40 -8.93 8.62
N PRO A 183 9.08 -8.85 7.32
CA PRO A 183 8.13 -7.86 6.80
C PRO A 183 6.71 -8.30 7.15
N MET A 184 6.05 -7.52 8.01
CA MET A 184 4.74 -7.79 8.59
C MET A 184 3.87 -6.54 8.54
N GLY A 185 2.57 -6.67 8.75
CA GLY A 185 1.72 -5.50 8.87
C GLY A 185 0.26 -5.74 8.51
N GLU A 186 -0.48 -4.66 8.33
CA GLU A 186 -1.90 -4.67 8.01
C GLU A 186 -2.16 -4.94 6.53
N HIS A 187 -3.30 -5.57 6.24
CA HIS A 187 -3.79 -5.62 4.88
C HIS A 187 -4.32 -4.23 4.48
N TYR A 188 -4.06 -3.80 3.24
CA TYR A 188 -4.42 -2.45 2.78
C TYR A 188 -5.91 -2.11 2.90
N LEU A 189 -6.80 -3.10 2.92
CA LEU A 189 -8.24 -2.92 3.15
C LEU A 189 -8.64 -2.95 4.64
N GLN A 190 -7.70 -3.10 5.57
CA GLN A 190 -7.98 -3.02 7.01
C GLN A 190 -7.99 -1.59 7.55
N SER A 191 -7.56 -0.62 6.76
CA SER A 191 -7.59 0.82 7.09
C SER A 191 -8.18 1.63 5.93
N GLY A 192 -8.69 2.82 6.22
CA GLY A 192 -9.27 3.74 5.25
C GLY A 192 -10.76 3.96 5.44
N GLU A 193 -11.41 4.55 4.43
CA GLU A 193 -12.83 4.88 4.47
C GLU A 193 -13.70 3.62 4.53
N ALA A 194 -14.76 3.67 5.31
CA ALA A 194 -15.70 2.57 5.57
C ALA A 194 -15.07 1.35 6.27
N THR A 195 -13.88 1.48 6.84
CA THR A 195 -13.23 0.45 7.64
C THR A 195 -13.07 0.90 9.09
N SER A 196 -13.06 -0.06 10.00
CA SER A 196 -12.90 0.20 11.43
C SER A 196 -12.23 -0.98 12.11
N ARG A 197 -11.29 -0.69 13.01
CA ARG A 197 -10.61 -1.70 13.84
C ARG A 197 -10.64 -1.27 15.29
N ALA A 198 -11.19 -2.10 16.15
CA ALA A 198 -11.15 -1.90 17.61
C ALA A 198 -9.79 -2.33 18.19
N MET A 199 -9.17 -3.36 17.61
CA MET A 199 -7.83 -3.83 17.96
C MET A 199 -6.85 -3.35 16.89
N ILE A 200 -5.80 -2.64 17.30
CA ILE A 200 -4.79 -2.05 16.42
C ILE A 200 -3.52 -2.90 16.31
N ASP A 201 -3.60 -4.15 16.72
CA ASP A 201 -2.51 -5.10 16.68
C ASP A 201 -2.23 -5.59 15.24
N VAL A 202 -1.02 -6.08 15.01
CA VAL A 202 -0.68 -6.85 13.81
C VAL A 202 -1.57 -8.09 13.75
N PRO A 203 -2.05 -8.53 12.56
CA PRO A 203 -2.91 -9.71 12.42
C PRO A 203 -2.36 -10.93 13.18
N GLU A 204 -3.21 -11.63 13.94
CA GLU A 204 -2.76 -12.68 14.87
C GLU A 204 -2.00 -13.81 14.17
N ILE A 205 -2.40 -14.20 12.96
CA ILE A 205 -1.69 -15.22 12.19
C ILE A 205 -0.21 -14.86 11.95
N GLN A 206 0.10 -13.57 11.79
CA GLN A 206 1.46 -13.09 11.67
C GLN A 206 2.18 -13.06 13.01
N MET A 207 1.47 -12.72 14.09
CA MET A 207 2.02 -12.73 15.45
C MET A 207 2.32 -14.15 15.93
N GLU A 208 1.52 -15.13 15.54
CA GLU A 208 1.80 -16.55 15.79
C GLU A 208 3.10 -17.00 15.09
N LEU A 209 3.23 -16.66 13.78
CA LEU A 209 4.46 -16.91 13.03
C LEU A 209 5.66 -16.24 13.70
N PHE A 210 5.52 -14.96 14.09
CA PHE A 210 6.59 -14.21 14.76
C PHE A 210 7.08 -14.90 16.03
N ARG A 211 6.16 -15.35 16.90
CA ARG A 211 6.51 -16.08 18.14
C ARG A 211 7.27 -17.37 17.85
N LYS A 212 6.84 -18.12 16.81
CA LYS A 212 7.50 -19.36 16.38
C LYS A 212 8.88 -19.10 15.78
N VAL A 213 9.03 -18.04 14.99
CA VAL A 213 10.34 -17.63 14.44
C VAL A 213 11.29 -17.23 15.57
N LEU A 214 10.84 -16.41 16.54
CA LEU A 214 11.66 -16.05 17.72
C LEU A 214 12.12 -17.25 18.54
N ALA A 215 11.32 -18.30 18.60
CA ALA A 215 11.68 -19.52 19.33
C ALA A 215 12.83 -20.31 18.66
N VAL A 216 13.02 -20.18 17.34
CA VAL A 216 14.07 -20.88 16.60
C VAL A 216 15.26 -19.98 16.26
N ASN A 217 15.05 -18.64 16.17
CA ASN A 217 16.10 -17.66 15.93
C ASN A 217 15.76 -16.35 16.65
N PRO A 218 16.52 -15.95 17.69
CA PRO A 218 16.24 -14.72 18.43
C PRO A 218 16.70 -13.44 17.72
N ASN A 219 17.51 -13.55 16.66
CA ASN A 219 18.03 -12.42 15.91
C ASN A 219 17.01 -12.00 14.84
N VAL A 220 16.02 -11.20 15.23
CA VAL A 220 14.92 -10.79 14.33
C VAL A 220 14.87 -9.29 14.17
N VAL A 221 14.76 -8.82 12.94
CA VAL A 221 14.39 -7.44 12.57
C VAL A 221 12.99 -7.45 12.01
N VAL A 222 12.09 -6.66 12.59
CA VAL A 222 10.72 -6.52 12.08
C VAL A 222 10.62 -5.26 11.24
N VAL A 223 10.02 -5.37 10.05
CA VAL A 223 9.65 -4.26 9.17
C VAL A 223 8.13 -4.19 9.14
N LEU A 224 7.55 -3.11 9.67
CA LEU A 224 6.10 -2.94 9.76
C LEU A 224 5.56 -2.13 8.58
N PHE A 225 4.53 -2.67 7.96
CA PHE A 225 3.65 -2.02 6.99
C PHE A 225 2.33 -1.67 7.68
N ASN A 226 2.03 -0.35 7.85
CA ASN A 226 0.86 0.15 8.56
C ASN A 226 0.34 1.48 7.98
#